data_d441880401138c5d05c5442e0a6da540
#
_entry.id   d441880401138c5d05c5442e0a6da540
#
_cell.length_a   1.000
_cell.length_b   1.000
_cell.length_c   1.000
_cell.angle_alpha   90.00
_cell.angle_beta   90.00
_cell.angle_gamma   90.00
#
_symmetry.space_group_name_H-M   'P 1'
#
loop_
_entity.id
_entity.type
_entity.pdbx_description
1 polymer ?
#
loop_
_entity_poly.entity_id
_entity_poly.type
_entity_poly.pdbx_seq_one_letter_code
_entity_poly.pdbx_strand_id
1 'polypeptide(L)'
;KYELIVLATPTSTHYSLAKFILNGSFNLLVEKPLCLTVKDHSHLNSLAKKNKVKLFIDFPFIFSGSINYVKNVIKNKKFGKLKSIESYREQAPVRTDTNVLWDLSIHDVSIIEYLIGSSKLKITNIVKKEYEKNNYSEVQINLSDNKNLNIFIKNKWKSPTKIRLIKFVFDGATIYCDENESLYKIKIYKSVKNRFNQF
;
A
#
# COMPACT_ATOMS: atom_id res chain seq x y z
N LYS A 1 22.60 3.39 25.68
CA LYS A 1 22.80 3.05 24.25
C LYS A 1 21.42 2.95 23.62
N TYR A 2 21.16 3.71 22.56
CA TYR A 2 19.88 3.61 21.84
C TYR A 2 19.86 2.32 21.04
N GLU A 3 18.74 1.60 21.08
CA GLU A 3 18.56 0.34 20.34
C GLU A 3 17.93 0.59 18.96
N LEU A 4 17.13 1.64 18.84
CA LEU A 4 16.39 2.03 17.63
C LEU A 4 16.35 3.55 17.52
N ILE A 5 16.59 4.06 16.32
CA ILE A 5 16.35 5.46 15.96
C ILE A 5 15.08 5.52 15.10
N VAL A 6 14.19 6.47 15.39
CA VAL A 6 13.00 6.74 14.59
C VAL A 6 13.24 8.02 13.78
N LEU A 7 13.10 7.93 12.46
CA LEU A 7 13.28 9.04 11.53
C LEU A 7 11.92 9.46 10.97
N ALA A 8 11.40 10.59 11.45
CA ALA A 8 10.11 11.17 11.08
C ALA A 8 10.28 12.63 10.61
N THR A 9 11.18 12.84 9.68
CA THR A 9 11.51 14.14 9.09
C THR A 9 10.88 14.30 7.69
N PRO A 10 10.98 15.45 7.02
CA PRO A 10 10.52 15.57 5.63
C PRO A 10 11.21 14.56 4.70
N THR A 11 10.47 14.04 3.72
CA THR A 11 10.93 12.99 2.78
C THR A 11 12.27 13.31 2.11
N SER A 12 12.50 14.58 1.77
CA SER A 12 13.75 15.03 1.13
C SER A 12 15.00 14.78 1.96
N THR A 13 14.87 14.62 3.28
CA THR A 13 15.98 14.39 4.20
C THR A 13 16.21 12.92 4.52
N HIS A 14 15.25 12.04 4.19
CA HIS A 14 15.31 10.64 4.60
C HIS A 14 16.57 9.92 4.15
N TYR A 15 16.94 10.05 2.87
CA TYR A 15 18.11 9.34 2.36
C TYR A 15 19.41 9.71 3.08
N SER A 16 19.66 11.01 3.24
CA SER A 16 20.90 11.49 3.87
C SER A 16 20.98 11.10 5.35
N LEU A 17 19.89 11.29 6.09
CA LEU A 17 19.82 10.95 7.51
C LEU A 17 19.83 9.43 7.73
N ALA A 18 19.09 8.66 6.94
CA ALA A 18 19.12 7.20 7.02
C ALA A 18 20.52 6.65 6.73
N LYS A 19 21.20 7.17 5.72
CA LYS A 19 22.60 6.82 5.42
C LYS A 19 23.53 7.11 6.62
N PHE A 20 23.40 8.27 7.24
CA PHE A 20 24.18 8.66 8.43
C PHE A 20 23.92 7.69 9.60
N ILE A 21 22.64 7.42 9.92
CA ILE A 21 22.24 6.54 11.02
C ILE A 21 22.73 5.10 10.80
N LEU A 22 22.53 4.57 9.59
CA LEU A 22 22.96 3.21 9.26
C LEU A 22 24.48 3.04 9.27
N ASN A 23 25.24 4.06 8.86
CA ASN A 23 26.70 4.06 8.98
C ASN A 23 27.17 4.11 10.43
N GLY A 24 26.40 4.73 11.32
CA GLY A 24 26.62 4.69 12.78
C GLY A 24 26.26 3.35 13.43
N SER A 25 25.85 2.36 12.64
CA SER A 25 25.45 1.02 13.12
C SER A 25 24.25 1.03 14.09
N PHE A 26 23.27 1.90 13.83
CA PHE A 26 21.99 1.93 14.56
C PHE A 26 20.87 1.27 13.77
N ASN A 27 19.96 0.57 14.46
CA ASN A 27 18.69 0.17 13.86
C ASN A 27 17.84 1.41 13.55
N LEU A 28 17.11 1.37 12.45
CA LEU A 28 16.34 2.51 11.96
C LEU A 28 14.92 2.11 11.63
N LEU A 29 13.95 2.83 12.17
CA LEU A 29 12.57 2.92 11.68
C LEU A 29 12.42 4.28 10.99
N VAL A 30 11.99 4.30 9.75
CA VAL A 30 11.82 5.53 8.97
C VAL A 30 10.40 5.64 8.43
N GLU A 31 9.86 6.86 8.47
CA GLU A 31 8.59 7.19 7.82
C GLU A 31 8.64 6.93 6.31
N LYS A 32 7.45 6.61 5.77
CA LYS A 32 7.29 6.44 4.32
C LYS A 32 7.27 7.81 3.57
N PRO A 33 7.75 7.85 2.34
CA PRO A 33 8.59 6.86 1.66
C PRO A 33 10.02 6.91 2.19
N LEU A 34 10.70 5.76 2.25
CA LEU A 34 12.12 5.71 2.65
C LEU A 34 12.99 6.64 1.78
N CYS A 35 12.73 6.65 0.49
CA CYS A 35 13.39 7.48 -0.52
C CYS A 35 12.57 7.47 -1.81
N LEU A 36 12.96 8.29 -2.79
CA LEU A 36 12.21 8.49 -4.03
C LEU A 36 12.79 7.71 -5.23
N THR A 37 13.91 7.01 -5.06
CA THR A 37 14.54 6.22 -6.13
C THR A 37 14.86 4.80 -5.68
N VAL A 38 14.78 3.85 -6.62
CA VAL A 38 15.17 2.45 -6.38
C VAL A 38 16.66 2.33 -6.06
N LYS A 39 17.50 3.19 -6.65
CA LYS A 39 18.95 3.24 -6.40
C LYS A 39 19.24 3.55 -4.94
N ASP A 40 18.61 4.59 -4.39
CA ASP A 40 18.79 5.00 -3.00
C ASP A 40 18.29 3.94 -2.03
N HIS A 41 17.11 3.36 -2.32
CA HIS A 41 16.56 2.24 -1.55
C HIS A 41 17.54 1.06 -1.51
N SER A 42 18.08 0.64 -2.66
CA SER A 42 19.04 -0.47 -2.75
C SER A 42 20.32 -0.17 -1.98
N HIS A 43 20.81 1.08 -2.05
CA HIS A 43 21.98 1.51 -1.30
C HIS A 43 21.76 1.45 0.21
N LEU A 44 20.65 2.00 0.73
CA LEU A 44 20.33 1.94 2.17
C LEU A 44 20.17 0.52 2.67
N ASN A 45 19.50 -0.37 1.91
CA ASN A 45 19.42 -1.79 2.25
C ASN A 45 20.80 -2.48 2.30
N SER A 46 21.68 -2.13 1.37
CA SER A 46 23.05 -2.66 1.36
C SER A 46 23.85 -2.18 2.57
N LEU A 47 23.70 -0.92 2.97
CA LEU A 47 24.32 -0.38 4.19
C LEU A 47 23.82 -1.07 5.44
N ALA A 48 22.51 -1.26 5.57
CA ALA A 48 21.92 -1.94 6.71
C ALA A 48 22.46 -3.38 6.84
N LYS A 49 22.53 -4.12 5.72
CA LYS A 49 23.12 -5.47 5.67
C LYS A 49 24.60 -5.47 6.04
N LYS A 50 25.40 -4.56 5.46
CA LYS A 50 26.85 -4.43 5.71
C LYS A 50 27.12 -4.18 7.20
N ASN A 51 26.36 -3.31 7.82
CA ASN A 51 26.54 -2.90 9.21
C ASN A 51 25.76 -3.81 10.20
N LYS A 52 25.08 -4.86 9.71
CA LYS A 52 24.32 -5.84 10.50
C LYS A 52 23.24 -5.19 11.38
N VAL A 53 22.60 -4.13 10.87
CA VAL A 53 21.51 -3.42 11.53
C VAL A 53 20.20 -3.60 10.76
N LYS A 54 19.09 -3.34 11.45
CA LYS A 54 17.75 -3.47 10.87
C LYS A 54 17.29 -2.11 10.33
N LEU A 55 16.70 -2.14 9.13
CA LEU A 55 16.03 -1.01 8.50
C LEU A 55 14.55 -1.38 8.32
N PHE A 56 13.67 -0.61 8.95
CA PHE A 56 12.24 -0.73 8.84
C PHE A 56 11.64 0.53 8.21
N ILE A 57 10.62 0.36 7.39
CA ILE A 57 9.81 1.46 6.85
C ILE A 57 8.46 1.40 7.54
N ASP A 58 7.94 2.55 8.00
CA ASP A 58 6.64 2.60 8.64
C ASP A 58 5.51 2.51 7.60
N PHE A 59 4.90 1.32 7.53
CA PHE A 59 3.69 1.03 6.76
C PHE A 59 2.54 0.65 7.71
N PRO A 60 1.91 1.61 8.38
CA PRO A 60 0.99 1.33 9.49
C PRO A 60 -0.22 0.49 9.09
N PHE A 61 -0.69 0.59 7.85
CA PHE A 61 -1.89 -0.13 7.40
C PHE A 61 -1.72 -1.65 7.34
N ILE A 62 -0.51 -2.18 7.18
CA ILE A 62 -0.30 -3.65 7.21
C ILE A 62 -0.54 -4.24 8.60
N PHE A 63 -0.54 -3.42 9.65
CA PHE A 63 -0.83 -3.83 11.02
C PHE A 63 -2.32 -3.66 11.37
N SER A 64 -3.15 -3.08 10.50
CA SER A 64 -4.57 -2.90 10.78
C SER A 64 -5.31 -4.24 10.91
N GLY A 65 -6.29 -4.29 11.80
CA GLY A 65 -7.10 -5.49 12.03
C GLY A 65 -7.88 -5.91 10.78
N SER A 66 -8.35 -4.95 9.98
CA SER A 66 -9.08 -5.17 8.73
C SER A 66 -8.21 -5.89 7.68
N ILE A 67 -6.98 -5.43 7.48
CA ILE A 67 -6.05 -6.05 6.52
C ILE A 67 -5.57 -7.42 7.00
N ASN A 68 -5.30 -7.56 8.30
CA ASN A 68 -4.95 -8.86 8.87
C ASN A 68 -6.09 -9.89 8.78
N TYR A 69 -7.34 -9.45 8.93
CA TYR A 69 -8.50 -10.30 8.67
C TYR A 69 -8.52 -10.79 7.21
N VAL A 70 -8.37 -9.89 6.24
CA VAL A 70 -8.33 -10.25 4.80
C VAL A 70 -7.18 -11.20 4.50
N LYS A 71 -6.00 -10.99 5.10
CA LYS A 71 -4.85 -11.90 4.96
C LYS A 71 -5.20 -13.32 5.40
N ASN A 72 -5.89 -13.45 6.52
CA ASN A 72 -6.36 -14.75 7.01
C ASN A 72 -7.43 -15.37 6.09
N VAL A 73 -8.35 -14.57 5.54
CA VAL A 73 -9.33 -15.03 4.53
C VAL A 73 -8.65 -15.60 3.30
N ILE A 74 -7.63 -14.90 2.78
CA ILE A 74 -6.84 -15.33 1.61
C ILE A 74 -6.08 -16.63 1.93
N LYS A 75 -5.37 -16.66 3.05
CA LYS A 75 -4.57 -17.82 3.49
C LYS A 75 -5.43 -19.08 3.64
N ASN A 76 -6.60 -18.95 4.25
CA ASN A 76 -7.51 -20.06 4.55
C ASN A 76 -8.49 -20.36 3.40
N LYS A 77 -8.44 -19.60 2.30
CA LYS A 77 -9.37 -19.72 1.16
C LYS A 77 -10.84 -19.69 1.56
N LYS A 78 -11.19 -18.93 2.62
CA LYS A 78 -12.53 -18.94 3.26
C LYS A 78 -13.68 -18.66 2.30
N PHE A 79 -13.46 -17.83 1.28
CA PHE A 79 -14.45 -17.46 0.26
C PHE A 79 -13.99 -17.81 -1.16
N GLY A 80 -13.10 -18.82 -1.30
CA GLY A 80 -12.53 -19.20 -2.59
C GLY A 80 -11.37 -18.31 -3.04
N LYS A 81 -11.19 -18.23 -4.35
CA LYS A 81 -10.07 -17.49 -4.96
C LYS A 81 -10.34 -15.97 -4.93
N LEU A 82 -9.32 -15.18 -4.61
CA LEU A 82 -9.34 -13.73 -4.79
C LEU A 82 -9.28 -13.40 -6.30
N LYS A 83 -10.24 -12.61 -6.79
CA LYS A 83 -10.42 -12.23 -8.20
C LYS A 83 -9.96 -10.82 -8.50
N SER A 84 -10.29 -9.88 -7.61
CA SER A 84 -9.85 -8.49 -7.77
C SER A 84 -9.66 -7.78 -6.44
N ILE A 85 -8.81 -6.75 -6.50
CA ILE A 85 -8.63 -5.75 -5.44
C ILE A 85 -8.87 -4.39 -6.06
N GLU A 86 -9.71 -3.58 -5.44
CA GLU A 86 -9.92 -2.18 -5.82
C GLU A 86 -9.62 -1.31 -4.61
N SER A 87 -8.66 -0.41 -4.72
CA SER A 87 -8.25 0.49 -3.63
C SER A 87 -8.46 1.94 -4.01
N TYR A 88 -9.12 2.67 -3.11
CA TYR A 88 -9.46 4.07 -3.26
C TYR A 88 -8.95 4.85 -2.05
N ARG A 89 -8.04 5.81 -2.31
CA ARG A 89 -7.51 6.69 -1.29
C ARG A 89 -7.54 8.12 -1.79
N GLU A 90 -8.56 8.85 -1.34
CA GLU A 90 -8.84 10.19 -1.80
C GLU A 90 -8.89 11.19 -0.63
N GLN A 91 -8.72 12.46 -0.93
CA GLN A 91 -8.62 13.59 -0.02
C GLN A 91 -7.42 13.49 0.94
N ALA A 92 -6.38 14.19 0.54
CA ALA A 92 -5.24 14.51 1.37
C ALA A 92 -4.75 15.92 0.99
N PRO A 93 -4.03 16.62 1.86
CA PRO A 93 -3.38 17.88 1.51
C PRO A 93 -2.43 17.67 0.32
N VAL A 94 -2.41 18.65 -0.58
CA VAL A 94 -1.37 18.69 -1.64
C VAL A 94 -0.03 18.91 -0.97
N ARG A 95 0.94 18.10 -1.33
CA ARG A 95 2.32 18.20 -0.82
C ARG A 95 3.24 18.78 -1.91
N THR A 96 4.24 19.54 -1.48
CA THR A 96 5.25 20.13 -2.37
C THR A 96 6.55 19.32 -2.42
N ASP A 97 6.79 18.46 -1.43
CA ASP A 97 8.00 17.65 -1.28
C ASP A 97 7.88 16.25 -1.93
N THR A 98 6.71 15.91 -2.46
CA THR A 98 6.42 14.61 -3.08
C THR A 98 5.22 14.72 -4.03
N ASN A 99 4.81 13.64 -4.65
CA ASN A 99 3.58 13.55 -5.46
C ASN A 99 2.63 12.49 -4.90
N VAL A 100 1.40 12.45 -5.42
CA VAL A 100 0.34 11.53 -4.94
C VAL A 100 0.75 10.06 -4.96
N LEU A 101 1.62 9.66 -5.89
CA LEU A 101 2.09 8.28 -6.02
C LEU A 101 2.95 7.89 -4.80
N TRP A 102 3.91 8.73 -4.43
CA TRP A 102 4.76 8.49 -3.26
C TRP A 102 4.08 8.79 -1.93
N ASP A 103 3.04 9.64 -1.93
CA ASP A 103 2.32 9.97 -0.71
C ASP A 103 1.21 8.96 -0.40
N LEU A 104 0.36 8.62 -1.38
CA LEU A 104 -0.81 7.78 -1.17
C LEU A 104 -0.68 6.36 -1.72
N SER A 105 -0.21 6.18 -2.98
CA SER A 105 -0.20 4.86 -3.60
C SER A 105 0.74 3.87 -2.91
N ILE A 106 1.78 4.37 -2.27
CA ILE A 106 2.74 3.52 -1.53
C ILE A 106 2.07 2.74 -0.39
N HIS A 107 1.02 3.29 0.22
CA HIS A 107 0.23 2.57 1.22
C HIS A 107 -0.54 1.41 0.60
N ASP A 108 -1.18 1.64 -0.55
CA ASP A 108 -1.96 0.61 -1.22
C ASP A 108 -1.04 -0.49 -1.77
N VAL A 109 0.11 -0.11 -2.34
CA VAL A 109 1.14 -1.05 -2.78
C VAL A 109 1.67 -1.89 -1.62
N SER A 110 1.94 -1.28 -0.45
CA SER A 110 2.42 -2.01 0.73
C SER A 110 1.40 -3.01 1.26
N ILE A 111 0.10 -2.66 1.24
CA ILE A 111 -0.99 -3.57 1.61
C ILE A 111 -1.06 -4.75 0.63
N ILE A 112 -1.02 -4.48 -0.68
CA ILE A 112 -1.07 -5.52 -1.71
C ILE A 112 0.13 -6.46 -1.57
N GLU A 113 1.35 -5.91 -1.43
CA GLU A 113 2.57 -6.70 -1.19
C GLU A 113 2.43 -7.58 0.04
N TYR A 114 1.93 -7.04 1.14
CA TYR A 114 1.71 -7.77 2.38
C TYR A 114 0.71 -8.92 2.24
N LEU A 115 -0.36 -8.72 1.44
CA LEU A 115 -1.45 -9.70 1.28
C LEU A 115 -1.07 -10.85 0.34
N ILE A 116 -0.42 -10.55 -0.78
CA ILE A 116 -0.26 -11.51 -1.89
C ILE A 116 1.17 -11.60 -2.43
N GLY A 117 2.08 -10.71 -2.04
CA GLY A 117 3.40 -10.52 -2.66
C GLY A 117 3.31 -9.87 -4.05
N SER A 118 4.33 -9.13 -4.44
CA SER A 118 4.34 -8.38 -5.71
C SER A 118 5.11 -9.03 -6.85
N SER A 119 5.88 -10.07 -6.55
CA SER A 119 6.83 -10.67 -7.51
C SER A 119 6.22 -11.15 -8.85
N LYS A 120 4.90 -11.27 -8.91
CA LYS A 120 4.16 -11.74 -10.10
C LYS A 120 3.25 -10.68 -10.71
N LEU A 121 3.20 -9.48 -10.11
CA LEU A 121 2.35 -8.40 -10.59
C LEU A 121 3.06 -7.62 -11.69
N LYS A 122 2.30 -7.27 -12.73
CA LYS A 122 2.72 -6.40 -13.82
C LYS A 122 1.78 -5.20 -13.90
N ILE A 123 2.33 -4.01 -14.08
CA ILE A 123 1.54 -2.83 -14.38
C ILE A 123 1.02 -2.99 -15.83
N THR A 124 -0.30 -2.97 -15.99
CA THR A 124 -0.96 -3.07 -17.30
C THR A 124 -1.34 -1.72 -17.84
N ASN A 125 -1.64 -0.77 -16.96
CA ASN A 125 -1.94 0.61 -17.33
C ASN A 125 -1.66 1.56 -16.17
N ILE A 126 -1.27 2.80 -16.47
CA ILE A 126 -1.15 3.89 -15.51
C ILE A 126 -1.63 5.19 -16.13
N VAL A 127 -2.58 5.85 -15.47
CA VAL A 127 -3.09 7.16 -15.85
C VAL A 127 -2.72 8.14 -14.74
N LYS A 128 -2.15 9.28 -15.12
CA LYS A 128 -1.72 10.34 -14.19
C LYS A 128 -2.33 11.65 -14.60
N LYS A 129 -2.80 12.43 -13.62
CA LYS A 129 -3.22 13.80 -13.82
C LYS A 129 -2.20 14.73 -13.19
N GLU A 130 -1.50 15.47 -14.01
CA GLU A 130 -0.53 16.46 -13.55
C GLU A 130 -1.22 17.63 -12.84
N TYR A 131 -0.58 18.10 -11.81
CA TYR A 131 -0.91 19.33 -11.07
C TYR A 131 0.07 20.44 -11.42
N GLU A 132 1.35 20.09 -11.49
CA GLU A 132 2.50 20.88 -11.96
C GLU A 132 3.46 19.95 -12.70
N LYS A 133 4.43 20.49 -13.41
CA LYS A 133 5.40 19.69 -14.16
C LYS A 133 6.02 18.59 -13.30
N ASN A 134 5.80 17.34 -13.68
CA ASN A 134 6.24 16.14 -12.95
C ASN A 134 5.62 15.94 -11.56
N ASN A 135 4.60 16.71 -11.19
CA ASN A 135 3.87 16.53 -9.95
C ASN A 135 2.43 16.11 -10.24
N TYR A 136 2.02 14.96 -9.69
CA TYR A 136 0.74 14.34 -9.96
C TYR A 136 -0.19 14.50 -8.76
N SER A 137 -1.42 15.01 -9.01
CA SER A 137 -2.48 15.13 -7.99
C SER A 137 -3.46 13.96 -7.99
N GLU A 138 -3.47 13.17 -9.07
CA GLU A 138 -4.28 11.97 -9.21
C GLU A 138 -3.49 10.90 -9.98
N VAL A 139 -3.64 9.65 -9.56
CA VAL A 139 -3.09 8.49 -10.26
C VAL A 139 -4.08 7.34 -10.22
N GLN A 140 -4.18 6.62 -11.34
CA GLN A 140 -4.88 5.35 -11.47
C GLN A 140 -3.89 4.31 -11.97
N ILE A 141 -3.79 3.18 -11.28
CA ILE A 141 -2.85 2.11 -11.59
C ILE A 141 -3.63 0.81 -11.74
N ASN A 142 -3.48 0.15 -12.87
CA ASN A 142 -3.97 -1.20 -13.07
C ASN A 142 -2.79 -2.17 -13.05
N LEU A 143 -2.94 -3.24 -12.27
CA LEU A 143 -1.98 -4.34 -12.23
C LEU A 143 -2.72 -5.66 -12.44
N SER A 144 -2.01 -6.64 -12.97
CA SER A 144 -2.52 -8.01 -13.07
C SER A 144 -1.41 -9.02 -12.82
N ASP A 145 -1.80 -10.23 -12.47
CA ASP A 145 -0.91 -11.39 -12.40
C ASP A 145 -1.23 -12.39 -13.52
N ASN A 146 -0.39 -13.40 -13.66
CA ASN A 146 -0.58 -14.48 -14.65
C ASN A 146 -1.73 -15.44 -14.28
N LYS A 147 -2.45 -15.20 -13.16
CA LYS A 147 -3.56 -16.02 -12.66
C LYS A 147 -4.90 -15.31 -12.70
N ASN A 148 -5.03 -14.26 -13.50
CA ASN A 148 -6.24 -13.45 -13.65
C ASN A 148 -6.66 -12.70 -12.38
N LEU A 149 -5.73 -12.33 -11.50
CA LEU A 149 -5.97 -11.37 -10.44
C LEU A 149 -5.86 -9.97 -11.03
N ASN A 150 -6.90 -9.17 -10.92
CA ASN A 150 -6.92 -7.78 -11.35
C ASN A 150 -6.87 -6.85 -10.14
N ILE A 151 -6.02 -5.85 -10.20
CA ILE A 151 -5.87 -4.86 -9.12
C ILE A 151 -6.02 -3.47 -9.73
N PHE A 152 -6.85 -2.67 -9.11
CA PHE A 152 -7.06 -1.26 -9.45
C PHE A 152 -6.77 -0.40 -8.22
N ILE A 153 -5.92 0.62 -8.38
CA ILE A 153 -5.60 1.60 -7.36
C ILE A 153 -5.95 2.97 -7.91
N LYS A 154 -6.72 3.75 -7.16
CA LYS A 154 -7.00 5.16 -7.46
C LYS A 154 -6.67 6.01 -6.26
N ASN A 155 -5.76 6.95 -6.46
CA ASN A 155 -5.35 7.89 -5.43
C ASN A 155 -5.50 9.32 -5.93
N LYS A 156 -5.99 10.21 -5.06
CA LYS A 156 -6.26 11.59 -5.42
C LYS A 156 -6.12 12.50 -4.18
N TRP A 157 -5.38 13.59 -4.31
CA TRP A 157 -5.24 14.57 -3.23
C TRP A 157 -6.50 15.42 -3.06
N LYS A 158 -6.89 16.14 -4.11
CA LYS A 158 -8.06 17.03 -4.06
C LYS A 158 -9.32 16.23 -4.37
N SER A 159 -10.10 15.90 -3.35
CA SER A 159 -11.41 15.27 -3.47
C SER A 159 -12.38 15.91 -2.50
N PRO A 160 -13.67 16.06 -2.83
CA PRO A 160 -14.67 16.64 -1.92
C PRO A 160 -14.90 15.77 -0.68
N THR A 161 -14.63 14.46 -0.80
CA THR A 161 -14.86 13.48 0.27
C THR A 161 -13.59 12.70 0.57
N LYS A 162 -13.37 12.39 1.86
CA LYS A 162 -12.28 11.52 2.30
C LYS A 162 -12.66 10.07 2.07
N ILE A 163 -11.87 9.35 1.26
CA ILE A 163 -12.07 7.93 0.97
C ILE A 163 -10.82 7.16 1.38
N ARG A 164 -11.02 6.05 2.12
CA ARG A 164 -9.99 5.10 2.53
C ARG A 164 -10.58 3.69 2.46
N LEU A 165 -10.92 3.27 1.24
CA LEU A 165 -11.71 2.08 0.97
C LEU A 165 -10.91 1.09 0.13
N ILE A 166 -10.91 -0.19 0.56
CA ILE A 166 -10.40 -1.29 -0.24
C ILE A 166 -11.49 -2.35 -0.36
N LYS A 167 -11.75 -2.77 -1.60
CA LYS A 167 -12.70 -3.82 -1.94
C LYS A 167 -11.95 -5.05 -2.42
N PHE A 168 -12.26 -6.20 -1.86
CA PHE A 168 -11.70 -7.50 -2.21
C PHE A 168 -12.83 -8.40 -2.73
N VAL A 169 -12.73 -8.84 -3.99
CA VAL A 169 -13.72 -9.72 -4.61
C VAL A 169 -13.18 -11.14 -4.64
N PHE A 170 -13.93 -12.05 -4.04
CA PHE A 170 -13.66 -13.50 -4.02
C PHE A 170 -14.72 -14.27 -4.80
N ASP A 171 -14.52 -15.57 -5.04
CA ASP A 171 -15.53 -16.43 -5.67
C ASP A 171 -16.86 -16.41 -4.91
N GLY A 172 -16.82 -16.44 -3.58
CA GLY A 172 -17.99 -16.60 -2.72
C GLY A 172 -18.37 -15.37 -1.89
N ALA A 173 -17.65 -14.25 -1.99
CA ALA A 173 -17.96 -13.04 -1.23
C ALA A 173 -17.22 -11.82 -1.76
N THR A 174 -17.74 -10.64 -1.42
CA THR A 174 -17.04 -9.36 -1.53
C THR A 174 -16.81 -8.78 -0.12
N ILE A 175 -15.58 -8.37 0.16
CA ILE A 175 -15.20 -7.74 1.43
C ILE A 175 -14.85 -6.29 1.14
N TYR A 176 -15.44 -5.38 1.90
CA TYR A 176 -15.06 -3.96 1.93
C TYR A 176 -14.33 -3.67 3.24
N CYS A 177 -13.16 -3.06 3.13
CA CYS A 177 -12.42 -2.51 4.26
C CYS A 177 -12.42 -0.99 4.13
N ASP A 178 -13.11 -0.31 5.04
CA ASP A 178 -13.20 1.16 5.09
C ASP A 178 -12.51 1.67 6.36
N GLU A 179 -11.35 2.30 6.19
CA GLU A 179 -10.57 2.82 7.31
C GLU A 179 -11.13 4.15 7.86
N ASN A 180 -12.10 4.78 7.18
CA ASN A 180 -12.80 5.94 7.72
C ASN A 180 -13.91 5.55 8.72
N GLU A 181 -14.38 4.31 8.66
CA GLU A 181 -15.39 3.80 9.59
C GLU A 181 -14.78 3.55 10.97
N SER A 182 -15.46 4.00 12.02
CA SER A 182 -15.01 3.81 13.39
C SER A 182 -15.34 2.42 13.94
N LEU A 183 -16.54 1.91 13.64
CA LEU A 183 -17.07 0.67 14.23
C LEU A 183 -17.05 -0.50 13.25
N TYR A 184 -17.56 -0.32 12.04
CA TYR A 184 -17.75 -1.40 11.06
C TYR A 184 -16.79 -1.30 9.89
N LYS A 185 -15.49 -1.32 10.18
CA LYS A 185 -14.42 -1.22 9.18
C LYS A 185 -14.47 -2.33 8.13
N ILE A 186 -15.07 -3.48 8.44
CA ILE A 186 -15.20 -4.61 7.52
C ILE A 186 -16.68 -4.89 7.26
N LYS A 187 -17.07 -4.88 5.98
CA LYS A 187 -18.39 -5.29 5.52
C LYS A 187 -18.24 -6.46 4.56
N ILE A 188 -18.96 -7.55 4.79
CA ILE A 188 -18.86 -8.79 3.99
C ILE A 188 -20.21 -9.10 3.35
N TYR A 189 -20.22 -9.16 2.04
CA TYR A 189 -21.39 -9.54 1.24
C TYR A 189 -21.10 -10.89 0.61
N LYS A 190 -21.81 -11.93 1.07
CA LYS A 190 -21.70 -13.29 0.51
C LYS A 190 -22.45 -13.36 -0.82
N SER A 191 -21.87 -14.02 -1.81
CA SER A 191 -22.56 -14.31 -3.07
C SER A 191 -23.68 -15.29 -2.80
N VAL A 192 -24.91 -14.92 -3.14
CA VAL A 192 -26.05 -15.84 -3.14
C VAL A 192 -25.87 -16.75 -4.36
N LYS A 193 -25.64 -18.03 -4.16
CA LYS A 193 -25.78 -19.02 -5.25
C LYS A 193 -27.24 -19.00 -5.66
N ASN A 194 -27.56 -18.43 -6.81
CA ASN A 194 -28.89 -18.51 -7.41
C ASN A 194 -29.27 -20.02 -7.57
N ARG A 195 -30.18 -20.49 -6.76
CA ARG A 195 -30.88 -21.81 -6.95
C ARG A 195 -31.97 -21.71 -8.04
N PHE A 196 -31.75 -20.89 -9.05
CA PHE A 196 -32.68 -20.77 -10.17
C PHE A 196 -32.05 -21.36 -11.43
N ASN A 197 -31.86 -22.68 -11.46
CA ASN A 197 -31.78 -23.49 -12.67
C ASN A 197 -32.24 -24.89 -12.38
N GLN A 198 -33.52 -25.02 -12.14
CA GLN A 198 -34.30 -26.27 -12.33
C GLN A 198 -35.77 -25.88 -12.47
N PHE A 199 -36.13 -25.49 -13.68
CA PHE A 199 -37.44 -25.72 -14.28
C PHE A 199 -37.25 -25.81 -15.79
#